data_74a80dee044f450e36005a67e806ebb0
#
_entry.id   74a80dee044f450e36005a67e806ebb0
#
_cell.length_a   1.000
_cell.length_b   1.000
_cell.length_c   1.000
_cell.angle_alpha   90.00
_cell.angle_beta   90.00
_cell.angle_gamma   90.00
#
_symmetry.space_group_name_H-M   'P 1'
#
loop_
_entity.id
_entity.type
_entity.pdbx_description
1 polymer ?
#
loop_
_entity_poly.entity_id
_entity_poly.type
_entity_poly.pdbx_seq_one_letter_code
_entity_poly.pdbx_strand_id
1 'polypeptide(L)'
;ETLKAELRENPDTYIWGQDMANGEKGVIFNVSKGMQQEFGPERVFNAPIAEDFIVGTANGLSRFKKEIRVVVEGAEFADYFWPAMEQLVECSHDYWRSNGAFAPNVTIRLASGGYIGGGLYHSQNIEGTLTTFPGIRVVSPAFADDAAGLLRTSMRSEGPTLYLEPKACYNA
;
A
#
# COMPACT_ATOMS: atom_id res chain seq x y z
N GLU A 1 -13.49 2.64 -4.79
CA GLU A 1 -13.65 3.26 -6.12
C GLU A 1 -12.37 3.90 -6.65
N THR A 2 -11.56 4.60 -5.82
CA THR A 2 -10.32 5.26 -6.28
C THR A 2 -9.34 4.27 -6.93
N LEU A 3 -9.07 3.12 -6.29
CA LEU A 3 -8.20 2.08 -6.85
C LEU A 3 -8.69 1.57 -8.22
N LYS A 4 -9.99 1.35 -8.37
CA LYS A 4 -10.58 0.93 -9.65
C LYS A 4 -10.41 2.00 -10.72
N ALA A 5 -10.60 3.27 -10.38
CA ALA A 5 -10.39 4.37 -11.31
C ALA A 5 -8.94 4.44 -11.80
N GLU A 6 -7.96 4.30 -10.90
CA GLU A 6 -6.54 4.30 -11.26
C GLU A 6 -6.14 3.07 -12.10
N LEU A 7 -6.72 1.89 -11.81
CA LEU A 7 -6.53 0.69 -12.64
C LEU A 7 -7.09 0.85 -14.06
N ARG A 8 -8.22 1.55 -14.21
CA ARG A 8 -8.81 1.82 -15.53
C ARG A 8 -7.99 2.85 -16.33
N GLU A 9 -7.48 3.87 -15.62
CA GLU A 9 -6.73 4.96 -16.26
C GLU A 9 -5.34 4.52 -16.72
N ASN A 10 -4.65 3.69 -15.92
CA ASN A 10 -3.29 3.27 -16.22
C ASN A 10 -3.17 1.74 -16.27
N PRO A 11 -2.94 1.14 -17.45
CA PRO A 11 -2.77 -0.30 -17.62
C PRO A 11 -1.55 -0.87 -16.85
N ASP A 12 -0.58 -0.03 -16.53
CA ASP A 12 0.61 -0.37 -15.75
C ASP A 12 0.44 -0.16 -14.24
N THR A 13 -0.79 -0.18 -13.75
CA THR A 13 -1.10 -0.20 -12.32
C THR A 13 -1.29 -1.63 -11.85
N TYR A 14 -0.58 -2.02 -10.79
CA TYR A 14 -0.60 -3.34 -10.19
C TYR A 14 -0.94 -3.26 -8.71
N ILE A 15 -1.76 -4.19 -8.25
CA ILE A 15 -2.22 -4.23 -6.85
C ILE A 15 -2.12 -5.66 -6.32
N TRP A 16 -1.44 -5.85 -5.19
CA TRP A 16 -1.40 -7.15 -4.52
C TRP A 16 -1.20 -7.02 -3.01
N GLY A 17 -1.37 -8.14 -2.34
CA GLY A 17 -1.20 -8.25 -0.90
C GLY A 17 -1.88 -9.51 -0.38
N GLN A 18 -2.04 -9.58 0.93
CA GLN A 18 -2.73 -10.68 1.58
C GLN A 18 -4.23 -10.59 1.27
N ASP A 19 -4.84 -11.69 0.81
CA ASP A 19 -6.27 -11.82 0.49
C ASP A 19 -6.86 -10.77 -0.48
N MET A 20 -6.02 -10.05 -1.23
CA MET A 20 -6.45 -9.01 -2.18
C MET A 20 -7.36 -9.54 -3.29
N ALA A 21 -7.10 -10.76 -3.76
CA ALA A 21 -7.79 -11.36 -4.89
C ALA A 21 -8.97 -12.26 -4.50
N ASN A 22 -9.36 -12.29 -3.24
CA ASN A 22 -10.49 -13.09 -2.80
C ASN A 22 -11.81 -12.50 -3.35
N GLY A 23 -12.43 -13.22 -4.29
CA GLY A 23 -13.64 -12.77 -4.98
C GLY A 23 -14.84 -12.51 -4.07
N GLU A 24 -14.89 -13.18 -2.91
CA GLU A 24 -15.99 -13.01 -1.96
C GLU A 24 -15.71 -11.96 -0.91
N LYS A 25 -14.47 -11.78 -0.48
CA LYS A 25 -14.12 -10.92 0.65
C LYS A 25 -13.26 -9.71 0.27
N GLY A 26 -12.18 -9.86 -0.49
CA GLY A 26 -11.31 -8.74 -0.85
C GLY A 26 -10.73 -7.99 0.37
N VAL A 27 -9.72 -8.56 1.00
CA VAL A 27 -9.16 -8.21 2.32
C VAL A 27 -10.19 -8.18 3.46
N ILE A 28 -9.77 -8.02 4.70
CA ILE A 28 -10.67 -8.03 5.89
C ILE A 28 -11.77 -6.96 5.77
N PHE A 29 -11.47 -5.81 5.19
CA PHE A 29 -12.39 -4.66 5.09
C PHE A 29 -13.06 -4.50 3.71
N ASN A 30 -13.06 -5.53 2.87
CA ASN A 30 -13.70 -5.55 1.55
C ASN A 30 -13.19 -4.50 0.54
N VAL A 31 -12.03 -3.91 0.75
CA VAL A 31 -11.52 -2.79 -0.06
C VAL A 31 -11.26 -3.19 -1.52
N SER A 32 -10.77 -4.40 -1.75
CA SER A 32 -10.45 -4.93 -3.09
C SER A 32 -11.49 -5.87 -3.68
N LYS A 33 -12.66 -5.98 -3.04
CA LYS A 33 -13.73 -6.88 -3.50
C LYS A 33 -14.08 -6.68 -4.98
N GLY A 34 -14.04 -7.78 -5.75
CA GLY A 34 -14.38 -7.78 -7.17
C GLY A 34 -13.31 -7.17 -8.09
N MET A 35 -12.17 -6.70 -7.57
CA MET A 35 -11.16 -6.05 -8.41
C MET A 35 -10.44 -7.06 -9.32
N GLN A 36 -10.10 -8.25 -8.84
CA GLN A 36 -9.47 -9.26 -9.69
C GLN A 36 -10.38 -9.71 -10.84
N GLN A 37 -11.69 -9.84 -10.59
CA GLN A 37 -12.64 -10.19 -11.65
C GLN A 37 -12.73 -9.12 -12.74
N GLU A 38 -12.58 -7.84 -12.37
CA GLU A 38 -12.66 -6.72 -13.31
C GLU A 38 -11.34 -6.50 -14.06
N PHE A 39 -10.18 -6.64 -13.41
CA PHE A 39 -8.89 -6.23 -13.95
C PHE A 39 -7.92 -7.36 -14.29
N GLY A 40 -8.28 -8.60 -13.96
CA GLY A 40 -7.48 -9.78 -14.24
C GLY A 40 -6.47 -10.13 -13.14
N PRO A 41 -6.07 -11.41 -13.07
CA PRO A 41 -5.12 -11.90 -12.06
C PRO A 41 -3.68 -11.40 -12.30
N GLU A 42 -3.36 -10.91 -13.48
CA GLU A 42 -2.04 -10.33 -13.79
C GLU A 42 -1.83 -8.98 -13.14
N ARG A 43 -2.91 -8.29 -12.79
CA ARG A 43 -2.86 -6.94 -12.22
C ARG A 43 -3.33 -6.86 -10.78
N VAL A 44 -4.21 -7.78 -10.37
CA VAL A 44 -4.74 -7.85 -9.00
C VAL A 44 -4.61 -9.28 -8.51
N PHE A 45 -3.70 -9.53 -7.56
CA PHE A 45 -3.39 -10.88 -7.13
C PHE A 45 -3.04 -10.97 -5.64
N ASN A 46 -3.04 -12.21 -5.12
CA ASN A 46 -2.64 -12.50 -3.76
C ASN A 46 -1.12 -12.67 -3.65
N ALA A 47 -0.58 -12.23 -2.53
CA ALA A 47 0.74 -12.58 -2.06
C ALA A 47 0.65 -13.51 -0.84
N PRO A 48 1.71 -14.25 -0.51
CA PRO A 48 1.79 -14.94 0.76
C PRO A 48 1.83 -13.95 1.93
N ILE A 49 1.56 -14.43 3.14
CA ILE A 49 1.75 -13.65 4.38
C ILE A 49 3.26 -13.52 4.62
N ALA A 50 3.87 -12.55 3.97
CA ALA A 50 5.30 -12.24 4.02
C ALA A 50 5.48 -10.77 3.63
N GLU A 51 5.48 -9.89 4.61
CA GLU A 51 5.45 -8.43 4.41
C GLU A 51 6.71 -7.93 3.69
N ASP A 52 7.88 -8.51 4.00
CA ASP A 52 9.14 -8.24 3.33
C ASP A 52 9.10 -8.61 1.85
N PHE A 53 8.54 -9.76 1.50
CA PHE A 53 8.33 -10.18 0.11
C PHE A 53 7.38 -9.23 -0.63
N ILE A 54 6.27 -8.83 0.00
CA ILE A 54 5.29 -7.93 -0.60
C ILE A 54 5.92 -6.59 -0.96
N VAL A 55 6.67 -5.97 -0.06
CA VAL A 55 7.30 -4.68 -0.27
C VAL A 55 8.53 -4.80 -1.19
N GLY A 56 9.33 -5.85 -1.03
CA GLY A 56 10.51 -6.08 -1.87
C GLY A 56 10.15 -6.30 -3.35
N THR A 57 9.10 -7.08 -3.61
CA THR A 57 8.60 -7.27 -4.99
C THR A 57 7.98 -5.99 -5.56
N ALA A 58 7.33 -5.18 -4.72
CA ALA A 58 6.81 -3.87 -5.12
C ALA A 58 7.94 -2.93 -5.57
N ASN A 59 9.01 -2.86 -4.78
CA ASN A 59 10.19 -2.10 -5.16
C ASN A 59 10.76 -2.60 -6.49
N GLY A 60 10.97 -3.92 -6.63
CA GLY A 60 11.51 -4.51 -7.86
C GLY A 60 10.68 -4.21 -9.10
N LEU A 61 9.35 -4.38 -9.03
CA LEU A 61 8.46 -4.11 -10.16
C LEU A 61 8.43 -2.62 -10.52
N SER A 62 8.38 -1.74 -9.54
CA SER A 62 8.32 -0.28 -9.77
C SER A 62 9.55 0.28 -10.48
N ARG A 63 10.67 -0.45 -10.46
CA ARG A 63 11.93 -0.09 -11.12
C ARG A 63 11.98 -0.51 -12.59
N PHE A 64 11.07 -1.36 -13.05
CA PHE A 64 11.11 -1.90 -14.41
C PHE A 64 10.82 -0.83 -15.48
N LYS A 65 9.84 0.05 -15.23
CA LYS A 65 9.59 1.22 -16.07
C LYS A 65 8.87 2.31 -15.27
N LYS A 66 9.04 3.57 -15.70
CA LYS A 66 8.56 4.76 -14.98
C LYS A 66 7.03 4.84 -14.85
N GLU A 67 6.29 4.29 -15.80
CA GLU A 67 4.82 4.32 -15.85
C GLU A 67 4.17 3.37 -14.86
N ILE A 68 4.92 2.41 -14.33
CA ILE A 68 4.41 1.43 -13.36
C ILE A 68 4.03 2.14 -12.06
N ARG A 69 2.80 1.88 -11.61
CA ARG A 69 2.27 2.27 -10.31
C ARG A 69 1.96 1.03 -9.52
N VAL A 70 2.55 0.93 -8.35
CA VAL A 70 2.38 -0.24 -7.50
C VAL A 70 1.63 0.16 -6.24
N VAL A 71 0.58 -0.59 -5.93
CA VAL A 71 -0.13 -0.50 -4.66
C VAL A 71 -0.09 -1.85 -3.98
N VAL A 72 0.36 -1.90 -2.77
CA VAL A 72 0.36 -3.14 -2.00
C VAL A 72 -0.40 -2.99 -0.68
N GLU A 73 -1.11 -4.03 -0.30
CA GLU A 73 -1.51 -4.25 1.07
C GLU A 73 -0.29 -4.81 1.78
N GLY A 74 0.45 -3.96 2.47
CA GLY A 74 1.74 -4.32 3.08
C GLY A 74 1.58 -5.29 4.23
N ALA A 75 0.48 -5.15 4.97
CA ALA A 75 -0.01 -6.07 5.99
C ALA A 75 -1.49 -5.76 6.22
N GLU A 76 -2.30 -6.74 6.62
CA GLU A 76 -3.71 -6.51 6.95
C GLU A 76 -3.90 -5.53 8.12
N PHE A 77 -2.92 -5.51 9.04
CA PHE A 77 -2.83 -4.55 10.13
C PHE A 77 -1.43 -3.96 10.19
N ALA A 78 -1.34 -2.66 10.41
CA ALA A 78 -0.08 -1.94 10.50
C ALA A 78 0.88 -2.52 11.56
N ASP A 79 0.34 -3.12 12.61
CA ASP A 79 1.05 -3.80 13.70
C ASP A 79 2.01 -4.89 13.21
N TYR A 80 1.73 -5.52 12.08
CA TYR A 80 2.52 -6.61 11.50
C TYR A 80 3.50 -6.17 10.43
N PHE A 81 3.60 -4.89 10.16
CA PHE A 81 4.41 -4.37 9.04
C PHE A 81 5.93 -4.41 9.31
N TRP A 82 6.36 -4.59 10.54
CA TRP A 82 7.78 -4.52 10.93
C TRP A 82 8.74 -5.39 10.12
N PRO A 83 8.41 -6.62 9.68
CA PRO A 83 9.29 -7.42 8.84
C PRO A 83 9.65 -6.76 7.50
N ALA A 84 8.80 -5.87 6.99
CA ALA A 84 9.01 -5.17 5.72
C ALA A 84 9.88 -3.91 5.82
N MET A 85 10.32 -3.51 7.00
CA MET A 85 11.00 -2.23 7.22
C MET A 85 12.29 -2.09 6.41
N GLU A 86 13.08 -3.15 6.27
CA GLU A 86 14.30 -3.13 5.46
C GLU A 86 13.97 -2.83 3.99
N GLN A 87 12.97 -3.52 3.44
CA GLN A 87 12.54 -3.31 2.06
C GLN A 87 11.95 -1.91 1.83
N LEU A 88 11.25 -1.36 2.81
CA LEU A 88 10.77 0.02 2.76
C LEU A 88 11.91 1.03 2.72
N VAL A 89 12.94 0.83 3.55
CA VAL A 89 14.14 1.68 3.55
C VAL A 89 14.89 1.57 2.22
N GLU A 90 14.99 0.37 1.64
CA GLU A 90 15.55 0.18 0.30
C GLU A 90 14.76 0.98 -0.77
N CYS A 91 13.42 0.98 -0.73
CA CYS A 91 12.62 1.81 -1.64
C CYS A 91 13.00 3.30 -1.55
N SER A 92 13.20 3.82 -0.34
CA SER A 92 13.61 5.22 -0.16
C SER A 92 15.04 5.50 -0.63
N HIS A 93 15.93 4.51 -0.48
CA HIS A 93 17.32 4.59 -0.88
C HIS A 93 17.56 4.53 -2.40
N ASP A 94 16.67 3.90 -3.14
CA ASP A 94 16.86 3.69 -4.58
C ASP A 94 17.03 4.99 -5.37
N TYR A 95 16.31 6.04 -4.99
CA TYR A 95 16.49 7.36 -5.59
C TYR A 95 17.94 7.87 -5.41
N TRP A 96 18.44 7.85 -4.19
CA TRP A 96 19.76 8.36 -3.83
C TRP A 96 20.86 7.47 -4.40
N ARG A 97 20.75 6.16 -4.25
CA ARG A 97 21.73 5.17 -4.74
C ARG A 97 21.90 5.22 -6.24
N SER A 98 20.83 5.45 -6.98
CA SER A 98 20.83 5.52 -8.44
C SER A 98 21.11 6.90 -9.00
N ASN A 99 21.39 7.89 -8.15
CA ASN A 99 21.53 9.30 -8.56
C ASN A 99 20.29 9.81 -9.33
N GLY A 100 19.10 9.46 -8.84
CA GLY A 100 17.82 9.87 -9.42
C GLY A 100 17.36 9.04 -10.64
N ALA A 101 18.09 8.00 -11.02
CA ALA A 101 17.69 7.13 -12.14
C ALA A 101 16.43 6.29 -11.81
N PHE A 102 16.24 5.95 -10.55
CA PHE A 102 15.10 5.21 -10.05
C PHE A 102 14.36 6.01 -8.98
N ALA A 103 13.07 6.13 -9.14
CA ALA A 103 12.16 6.74 -8.16
C ALA A 103 10.97 5.79 -7.99
N PRO A 104 11.09 4.75 -7.14
CA PRO A 104 10.07 3.72 -6.99
C PRO A 104 8.72 4.34 -6.66
N ASN A 105 7.71 4.12 -7.50
CA ASN A 105 6.34 4.54 -7.27
C ASN A 105 5.58 3.42 -6.57
N VAL A 106 5.72 3.35 -5.25
CA VAL A 106 5.11 2.32 -4.41
C VAL A 106 4.23 2.97 -3.35
N THR A 107 2.95 2.62 -3.35
CA THR A 107 2.00 2.98 -2.30
C THR A 107 1.70 1.75 -1.46
N ILE A 108 2.05 1.81 -0.19
CA ILE A 108 1.87 0.71 0.77
C ILE A 108 0.69 1.08 1.67
N ARG A 109 -0.39 0.34 1.55
CA ARG A 109 -1.61 0.53 2.35
C ARG A 109 -1.55 -0.34 3.61
N LEU A 110 -1.94 0.24 4.73
CA LEU A 110 -1.95 -0.41 6.04
C LEU A 110 -3.15 0.06 6.86
N ALA A 111 -3.92 -0.88 7.39
CA ALA A 111 -4.97 -0.56 8.36
C ALA A 111 -4.35 -0.23 9.73
N SER A 112 -4.58 0.98 10.24
CA SER A 112 -3.92 1.53 11.44
C SER A 112 -4.90 1.81 12.58
N GLY A 113 -4.37 1.81 13.80
CA GLY A 113 -5.07 2.20 15.02
C GLY A 113 -5.95 1.12 15.64
N GLY A 114 -6.61 1.43 16.74
CA GLY A 114 -7.56 0.59 17.45
C GLY A 114 -8.89 0.43 16.72
N TYR A 115 -10.01 0.33 17.47
CA TYR A 115 -11.39 0.26 17.02
C TYR A 115 -11.99 -1.14 16.92
N ILE A 116 -11.28 -2.15 16.41
CA ILE A 116 -11.87 -3.49 16.21
C ILE A 116 -11.87 -4.39 17.46
N GLY A 117 -11.24 -3.96 18.56
CA GLY A 117 -11.16 -4.77 19.78
C GLY A 117 -10.22 -5.97 19.67
N GLY A 118 -9.25 -5.98 18.77
CA GLY A 118 -8.31 -7.08 18.51
C GLY A 118 -7.14 -7.20 19.48
N GLY A 119 -7.18 -6.49 20.61
CA GLY A 119 -6.10 -6.49 21.60
C GLY A 119 -4.93 -5.59 21.18
N LEU A 120 -3.80 -5.69 21.89
CA LEU A 120 -2.64 -4.83 21.70
C LEU A 120 -2.01 -4.96 20.31
N TYR A 121 -2.03 -6.15 19.74
CA TYR A 121 -1.38 -6.47 18.46
C TYR A 121 -2.23 -6.13 17.22
N HIS A 122 -3.38 -5.50 17.42
CA HIS A 122 -4.26 -5.00 16.35
C HIS A 122 -4.73 -3.56 16.64
N SER A 123 -4.01 -2.83 17.47
CA SER A 123 -4.45 -1.52 17.95
C SER A 123 -3.35 -0.47 17.95
N GLN A 124 -2.18 -0.77 17.36
CA GLN A 124 -1.05 0.14 17.36
C GLN A 124 -1.22 1.26 16.35
N ASN A 125 -0.71 2.43 16.70
CA ASN A 125 -0.46 3.55 15.81
C ASN A 125 1.05 3.61 15.56
N ILE A 126 1.47 3.32 14.34
CA ILE A 126 2.90 3.21 14.00
C ILE A 126 3.46 4.46 13.33
N GLU A 127 2.62 5.46 13.09
CA GLU A 127 2.94 6.70 12.39
C GLU A 127 4.18 7.39 12.95
N GLY A 128 4.23 7.51 14.29
CA GLY A 128 5.33 8.18 14.98
C GLY A 128 6.70 7.56 14.70
N THR A 129 6.76 6.23 14.61
CA THR A 129 8.00 5.53 14.25
C THR A 129 8.33 5.71 12.78
N LEU A 130 7.34 5.58 11.90
CA LEU A 130 7.55 5.63 10.45
C LEU A 130 8.00 7.01 9.97
N THR A 131 7.58 8.09 10.62
CA THR A 131 8.02 9.45 10.29
C THR A 131 9.49 9.74 10.61
N THR A 132 10.19 8.86 11.31
CA THR A 132 11.62 9.00 11.57
C THR A 132 12.51 8.59 10.39
N PHE A 133 11.96 7.88 9.39
CA PHE A 133 12.72 7.42 8.24
C PHE A 133 12.71 8.47 7.10
N PRO A 134 13.89 8.93 6.64
CA PRO A 134 13.95 9.91 5.56
C PRO A 134 13.53 9.31 4.21
N GLY A 135 12.94 10.12 3.35
CA GLY A 135 12.56 9.73 2.00
C GLY A 135 11.26 8.94 1.88
N ILE A 136 10.54 8.76 2.98
CA ILE A 136 9.25 8.06 3.02
C ILE A 136 8.15 9.07 3.33
N ARG A 137 7.08 9.06 2.55
CA ARG A 137 5.85 9.81 2.88
C ARG A 137 4.94 8.95 3.75
N VAL A 138 4.43 9.55 4.81
CA VAL A 138 3.42 8.94 5.68
C VAL A 138 2.14 9.76 5.56
N VAL A 139 1.05 9.11 5.18
CA VAL A 139 -0.26 9.72 4.91
C VAL A 139 -1.32 9.01 5.73
N SER A 140 -2.14 9.78 6.45
CA SER A 140 -3.26 9.24 7.24
C SER A 140 -4.49 10.13 7.05
N PRO A 141 -5.40 9.76 6.13
CA PRO A 141 -6.62 10.54 5.88
C PRO A 141 -7.62 10.39 7.02
N ALA A 142 -8.37 11.46 7.29
CA ALA A 142 -9.44 11.47 8.30
C ALA A 142 -10.84 11.50 7.67
N PHE A 143 -10.98 11.98 6.44
CA PHE A 143 -12.25 12.10 5.72
C PHE A 143 -12.21 11.34 4.39
N ALA A 144 -13.37 10.90 3.91
CA ALA A 144 -13.47 10.09 2.68
C ALA A 144 -12.95 10.81 1.43
N ASP A 145 -13.23 12.10 1.30
CA ASP A 145 -12.77 12.91 0.18
C ASP A 145 -11.24 13.07 0.20
N ASP A 146 -10.67 13.32 1.38
CA ASP A 146 -9.22 13.37 1.58
C ASP A 146 -8.58 12.01 1.28
N ALA A 147 -9.22 10.92 1.73
CA ALA A 147 -8.74 9.57 1.46
C ALA A 147 -8.63 9.30 -0.05
N ALA A 148 -9.66 9.65 -0.82
CA ALA A 148 -9.64 9.48 -2.28
C ALA A 148 -8.56 10.34 -2.94
N GLY A 149 -8.45 11.60 -2.57
CA GLY A 149 -7.47 12.55 -3.10
C GLY A 149 -6.02 12.18 -2.77
N LEU A 150 -5.76 11.86 -1.50
CA LEU A 150 -4.44 11.47 -1.02
C LEU A 150 -3.98 10.12 -1.60
N LEU A 151 -4.89 9.14 -1.73
CA LEU A 151 -4.55 7.86 -2.37
C LEU A 151 -4.14 8.06 -3.83
N ARG A 152 -4.92 8.82 -4.57
CA ARG A 152 -4.60 9.16 -5.97
C ARG A 152 -3.25 9.88 -6.08
N THR A 153 -3.01 10.86 -5.22
CA THR A 153 -1.74 11.59 -5.18
C THR A 153 -0.58 10.65 -4.85
N SER A 154 -0.75 9.75 -3.87
CA SER A 154 0.26 8.77 -3.51
C SER A 154 0.64 7.87 -4.68
N MET A 155 -0.36 7.33 -5.38
CA MET A 155 -0.16 6.46 -6.54
C MET A 155 0.51 7.15 -7.73
N ARG A 156 0.40 8.47 -7.83
CA ARG A 156 0.98 9.29 -8.91
C ARG A 156 2.29 9.98 -8.55
N SER A 157 2.73 9.83 -7.31
CA SER A 157 3.96 10.45 -6.81
C SER A 157 5.15 9.51 -6.93
N GLU A 158 6.31 10.06 -7.18
CA GLU A 158 7.57 9.31 -7.12
C GLU A 158 7.98 9.04 -5.66
N GLY A 159 8.59 7.89 -5.42
CA GLY A 159 9.05 7.42 -4.10
C GLY A 159 7.95 6.75 -3.27
N PRO A 160 8.36 6.05 -2.19
CA PRO A 160 7.44 5.26 -1.38
C PRO A 160 6.51 6.12 -0.55
N THR A 161 5.25 5.69 -0.47
CA THR A 161 4.23 6.28 0.41
C THR A 161 3.60 5.20 1.28
N LEU A 162 3.64 5.39 2.58
CA LEU A 162 2.85 4.63 3.54
C LEU A 162 1.49 5.33 3.69
N TYR A 163 0.45 4.64 3.26
CA TYR A 163 -0.92 5.11 3.30
C TYR A 163 -1.65 4.41 4.44
N LEU A 164 -1.75 5.08 5.58
CA LEU A 164 -2.31 4.53 6.81
C LEU A 164 -3.80 4.79 6.86
N GLU A 165 -4.59 3.73 6.89
CA GLU A 165 -6.04 3.79 6.88
C GLU A 165 -6.57 3.58 8.31
N PRO A 166 -7.10 4.64 8.97
CA PRO A 166 -7.68 4.49 10.30
C PRO A 166 -8.86 3.51 10.27
N LYS A 167 -8.77 2.41 11.01
CA LYS A 167 -9.82 1.37 11.02
C LYS A 167 -11.20 1.90 11.39
N ALA A 168 -11.25 2.94 12.23
CA ALA A 168 -12.50 3.59 12.61
C ALA A 168 -13.24 4.22 11.41
N CYS A 169 -12.54 4.53 10.31
CA CYS A 169 -13.10 5.22 9.15
C CYS A 169 -13.64 4.28 8.07
N TYR A 170 -13.39 2.96 8.14
CA TYR A 170 -13.83 2.03 7.08
C TYR A 170 -15.34 1.91 6.92
N ASN A 171 -16.10 2.16 7.98
CA ASN A 171 -17.57 2.06 8.00
C ASN A 171 -18.23 3.39 8.38
N ALA A 172 -17.52 4.51 8.27
CA ALA A 172 -18.04 5.83 8.59
C ALA A 172 -18.80 6.45 7.41
#